data_95ccba45adf254c914c802106a03cb7b
#
_entry.id   95ccba45adf254c914c802106a03cb7b
#
_cell.length_a   1.000
_cell.length_b   1.000
_cell.length_c   1.000
_cell.angle_alpha   90.00
_cell.angle_beta   90.00
_cell.angle_gamma   90.00
#
_symmetry.space_group_name_H-M   'P 1'
#
loop_
_entity.id
_entity.type
_entity.pdbx_description
1 polymer ?
#
loop_
_entity_poly.entity_id
_entity_poly.type
_entity_poly.pdbx_seq_one_letter_code
_entity_poly.pdbx_strand_id
1 'polypeptide(L)'
;VIFGIDGLEDTHHIHRIGTSFKKIISNAESFIKAGGNAEWHYLIFKHNQNQVNEAKILSQKIGFSKFQKRQSSRFLLGPKAPVRNKNNEIEYFIEPADSSELKFINIVKETSIDCKSVHTKEVYIDAHMDLYPCPYHANVPYDVIPNDLTHEVRTAIHKQHYEMKDRFGITCTKERSIKDIINSVEYQTLWNEYWTTNKSIVCVRSCGKKVDFAQTHDQQLSESE
;
A
#
# COMPACT_ATOMS: atom_id res chain seq x y z
N VAL A 1 -18.45 -7.18 5.22
CA VAL A 1 -17.37 -7.98 4.60
C VAL A 1 -16.96 -7.32 3.29
N ILE A 2 -15.64 -7.27 3.01
CA ILE A 2 -15.09 -6.73 1.76
C ILE A 2 -14.76 -7.87 0.81
N PHE A 3 -15.28 -7.78 -0.42
CA PHE A 3 -14.95 -8.68 -1.52
C PHE A 3 -14.01 -7.96 -2.51
N GLY A 4 -12.77 -8.44 -2.63
CA GLY A 4 -11.81 -7.94 -3.61
C GLY A 4 -12.02 -8.60 -4.98
N ILE A 5 -12.71 -7.92 -5.89
CA ILE A 5 -13.05 -8.45 -7.22
C ILE A 5 -12.55 -7.46 -8.28
N ASP A 6 -11.51 -7.83 -9.02
CA ASP A 6 -10.76 -6.91 -9.90
C ASP A 6 -11.00 -7.25 -11.37
N GLY A 7 -12.18 -6.95 -11.88
CA GLY A 7 -12.64 -7.24 -13.22
C GLY A 7 -13.93 -8.05 -13.25
N LEU A 8 -14.42 -8.35 -14.42
CA LEU A 8 -15.52 -9.27 -14.67
C LEU A 8 -15.00 -10.70 -14.92
N GLU A 9 -15.84 -11.59 -15.41
CA GLU A 9 -15.51 -13.02 -15.58
C GLU A 9 -14.27 -13.26 -16.45
N ASP A 10 -14.09 -12.44 -17.48
CA ASP A 10 -13.03 -12.53 -18.48
C ASP A 10 -11.69 -11.90 -18.04
N THR A 11 -11.68 -11.04 -17.02
CA THR A 11 -10.48 -10.30 -16.61
C THR A 11 -10.08 -10.49 -15.15
N HIS A 12 -11.01 -10.90 -14.30
CA HIS A 12 -10.75 -11.07 -12.86
C HIS A 12 -9.52 -11.96 -12.57
N HIS A 13 -9.40 -13.08 -13.30
CA HIS A 13 -8.34 -14.05 -13.12
C HIS A 13 -6.93 -13.52 -13.48
N ILE A 14 -6.85 -12.44 -14.28
CA ILE A 14 -5.58 -11.84 -14.70
C ILE A 14 -4.80 -11.27 -13.49
N HIS A 15 -5.48 -10.69 -12.51
CA HIS A 15 -4.84 -10.25 -11.28
C HIS A 15 -5.02 -11.24 -10.14
N ARG A 16 -6.17 -11.89 -10.04
CA ARG A 16 -6.54 -12.81 -8.97
C ARG A 16 -6.32 -14.26 -9.38
N ILE A 17 -5.07 -14.65 -9.59
CA ILE A 17 -4.72 -16.02 -10.01
C ILE A 17 -5.29 -17.06 -9.04
N GLY A 18 -5.82 -18.14 -9.61
CA GLY A 18 -6.35 -19.27 -8.84
C GLY A 18 -7.71 -19.03 -8.19
N THR A 19 -8.34 -17.87 -8.47
CA THR A 19 -9.71 -17.56 -8.01
C THR A 19 -10.71 -17.70 -9.13
N SER A 20 -11.98 -17.94 -8.78
CA SER A 20 -13.09 -18.05 -9.72
C SER A 20 -14.06 -16.90 -9.50
N PHE A 21 -14.25 -16.06 -10.51
CA PHE A 21 -15.23 -14.97 -10.49
C PHE A 21 -16.64 -15.49 -10.13
N LYS A 22 -17.12 -16.53 -10.80
CA LYS A 22 -18.45 -17.14 -10.54
C LYS A 22 -18.60 -17.56 -9.07
N LYS A 23 -17.56 -18.20 -8.50
CA LYS A 23 -17.61 -18.66 -7.11
C LYS A 23 -17.64 -17.50 -6.13
N ILE A 24 -16.87 -16.43 -6.40
CA ILE A 24 -16.85 -15.24 -5.53
C ILE A 24 -18.18 -14.52 -5.58
N ILE A 25 -18.77 -14.34 -6.76
CA ILE A 25 -20.10 -13.72 -6.92
C ILE A 25 -21.16 -14.55 -6.20
N SER A 26 -21.20 -15.87 -6.39
CA SER A 26 -22.14 -16.75 -5.70
C SER A 26 -22.02 -16.70 -4.17
N ASN A 27 -20.77 -16.61 -3.66
CA ASN A 27 -20.53 -16.44 -2.22
C ASN A 27 -21.03 -15.08 -1.71
N ALA A 28 -20.80 -14.00 -2.48
CA ALA A 28 -21.28 -12.67 -2.13
C ALA A 28 -22.82 -12.61 -2.12
N GLU A 29 -23.48 -13.17 -3.15
CA GLU A 29 -24.94 -13.26 -3.19
C GLU A 29 -25.52 -14.02 -2.00
N SER A 30 -24.90 -15.16 -1.65
CA SER A 30 -25.32 -15.97 -0.50
C SER A 30 -25.16 -15.21 0.83
N PHE A 31 -24.03 -14.50 0.99
CA PHE A 31 -23.76 -13.68 2.17
C PHE A 31 -24.75 -12.52 2.31
N ILE A 32 -25.03 -11.81 1.21
CA ILE A 32 -25.98 -10.69 1.19
C ILE A 32 -27.40 -11.20 1.47
N LYS A 33 -27.81 -12.32 0.83
CA LYS A 33 -29.12 -12.94 1.05
C LYS A 33 -29.34 -13.37 2.50
N ALA A 34 -28.27 -13.74 3.20
CA ALA A 34 -28.30 -14.05 4.63
C ALA A 34 -28.32 -12.80 5.53
N GLY A 35 -28.47 -11.60 4.99
CA GLY A 35 -28.49 -10.33 5.73
C GLY A 35 -27.12 -9.73 5.99
N GLY A 36 -26.07 -10.26 5.35
CA GLY A 36 -24.72 -9.72 5.50
C GLY A 36 -24.50 -8.41 4.75
N ASN A 37 -23.76 -7.47 5.36
CA ASN A 37 -23.34 -6.24 4.70
C ASN A 37 -22.04 -6.49 3.92
N ALA A 38 -22.09 -6.36 2.59
CA ALA A 38 -20.96 -6.61 1.68
C ALA A 38 -20.56 -5.37 0.89
N GLU A 39 -19.26 -5.15 0.76
CA GLU A 39 -18.67 -4.13 -0.10
C GLU A 39 -17.85 -4.79 -1.22
N TRP A 40 -17.89 -4.21 -2.41
CA TRP A 40 -17.06 -4.62 -3.54
C TRP A 40 -15.92 -3.63 -3.71
N HIS A 41 -14.67 -4.09 -3.48
CA HIS A 41 -13.46 -3.32 -3.78
C HIS A 41 -12.87 -3.78 -5.11
N TYR A 42 -12.61 -2.83 -6.00
CA TYR A 42 -12.15 -3.02 -7.37
C TYR A 42 -10.84 -2.29 -7.61
N LEU A 43 -9.74 -3.02 -7.82
CA LEU A 43 -8.48 -2.45 -8.26
C LEU A 43 -8.48 -2.27 -9.78
N ILE A 44 -8.17 -1.04 -10.22
CA ILE A 44 -8.15 -0.70 -11.65
C ILE A 44 -6.76 -0.98 -12.22
N PHE A 45 -6.74 -1.72 -13.32
CA PHE A 45 -5.59 -2.01 -14.16
C PHE A 45 -5.94 -1.75 -15.62
N LYS A 46 -4.96 -1.71 -16.49
CA LYS A 46 -5.17 -1.52 -17.93
C LYS A 46 -6.11 -2.55 -18.53
N HIS A 47 -6.00 -3.83 -18.11
CA HIS A 47 -6.81 -4.92 -18.63
C HIS A 47 -8.28 -4.89 -18.21
N ASN A 48 -8.63 -4.18 -17.13
CA ASN A 48 -10.01 -4.14 -16.60
C ASN A 48 -10.60 -2.71 -16.51
N GLN A 49 -9.86 -1.66 -16.90
CA GLN A 49 -10.28 -0.26 -16.74
C GLN A 49 -11.61 0.06 -17.44
N ASN A 50 -11.90 -0.60 -18.56
CA ASN A 50 -13.13 -0.38 -19.33
C ASN A 50 -14.36 -1.08 -18.72
N GLN A 51 -14.17 -1.98 -17.77
CA GLN A 51 -15.23 -2.76 -17.13
C GLN A 51 -15.74 -2.13 -15.81
N VAL A 52 -15.16 -1.02 -15.35
CA VAL A 52 -15.51 -0.40 -14.07
C VAL A 52 -16.99 -0.06 -13.95
N ASN A 53 -17.59 0.52 -14.98
CA ASN A 53 -19.00 0.88 -14.98
C ASN A 53 -19.91 -0.34 -14.95
N GLU A 54 -19.60 -1.36 -15.73
CA GLU A 54 -20.36 -2.61 -15.76
C GLU A 54 -20.26 -3.35 -14.41
N ALA A 55 -19.06 -3.42 -13.82
CA ALA A 55 -18.86 -3.99 -12.50
C ALA A 55 -19.66 -3.23 -11.42
N LYS A 56 -19.72 -1.90 -11.50
CA LYS A 56 -20.52 -1.08 -10.59
C LYS A 56 -22.01 -1.38 -10.73
N ILE A 57 -22.53 -1.48 -11.94
CA ILE A 57 -23.94 -1.85 -12.19
C ILE A 57 -24.22 -3.26 -11.64
N LEU A 58 -23.34 -4.20 -11.91
CA LEU A 58 -23.47 -5.58 -11.41
C LEU A 58 -23.45 -5.61 -9.88
N SER A 59 -22.58 -4.84 -9.23
CA SER A 59 -22.51 -4.77 -7.76
C SER A 59 -23.82 -4.29 -7.14
N GLN A 60 -24.46 -3.28 -7.75
CA GLN A 60 -25.76 -2.77 -7.32
C GLN A 60 -26.86 -3.82 -7.50
N LYS A 61 -26.85 -4.54 -8.63
CA LYS A 61 -27.82 -5.60 -8.93
C LYS A 61 -27.74 -6.76 -7.94
N ILE A 62 -26.52 -7.11 -7.49
CA ILE A 62 -26.30 -8.17 -6.50
C ILE A 62 -26.69 -7.70 -5.08
N GLY A 63 -26.67 -6.40 -4.81
CA GLY A 63 -27.02 -5.83 -3.52
C GLY A 63 -25.82 -5.49 -2.63
N PHE A 64 -24.62 -5.27 -3.21
CA PHE A 64 -23.50 -4.73 -2.45
C PHE A 64 -23.86 -3.32 -1.92
N SER A 65 -23.53 -3.06 -0.66
CA SER A 65 -23.78 -1.76 -0.02
C SER A 65 -22.87 -0.65 -0.55
N LYS A 66 -21.68 -1.01 -1.01
CA LYS A 66 -20.70 -0.07 -1.54
C LYS A 66 -19.89 -0.70 -2.68
N PHE A 67 -19.63 0.10 -3.72
CA PHE A 67 -18.65 -0.22 -4.77
C PHE A 67 -17.52 0.79 -4.72
N GLN A 68 -16.31 0.34 -4.43
CA GLN A 68 -15.15 1.22 -4.29
C GLN A 68 -14.08 0.85 -5.32
N LYS A 69 -13.83 1.75 -6.27
CA LYS A 69 -12.73 1.65 -7.20
C LYS A 69 -11.46 2.27 -6.62
N ARG A 70 -10.31 1.61 -6.80
CA ARG A 70 -9.02 2.08 -6.31
C ARG A 70 -7.92 1.82 -7.32
N GLN A 71 -6.90 2.66 -7.32
CA GLN A 71 -5.68 2.41 -8.07
C GLN A 71 -4.73 1.52 -7.26
N SER A 72 -3.97 0.68 -7.95
CA SER A 72 -2.99 -0.17 -7.30
C SER A 72 -1.70 0.60 -6.98
N SER A 73 -1.22 0.49 -5.74
CA SER A 73 0.06 1.07 -5.32
C SER A 73 1.29 0.35 -5.91
N ARG A 74 1.09 -0.79 -6.59
CA ARG A 74 2.19 -1.55 -7.21
C ARG A 74 2.94 -0.77 -8.29
N PHE A 75 2.26 0.19 -8.93
CA PHE A 75 2.82 0.98 -10.03
C PHE A 75 3.50 2.28 -9.60
N LEU A 76 3.59 2.55 -8.31
CA LEU A 76 4.31 3.71 -7.78
C LEU A 76 5.79 3.72 -8.19
N LEU A 77 6.34 2.54 -8.38
CA LEU A 77 7.77 2.33 -8.50
C LEU A 77 8.17 1.76 -9.85
N GLY A 78 7.20 1.60 -10.77
CA GLY A 78 7.46 1.12 -12.13
C GLY A 78 6.19 1.00 -12.97
N PRO A 79 6.33 0.95 -14.30
CA PRO A 79 5.20 0.92 -15.23
C PRO A 79 4.51 -0.46 -15.32
N LYS A 80 5.09 -1.49 -14.72
CA LYS A 80 4.61 -2.88 -14.78
C LYS A 80 4.78 -3.57 -13.43
N ALA A 81 3.83 -4.44 -13.09
CA ALA A 81 3.93 -5.28 -11.90
C ALA A 81 3.85 -6.76 -12.29
N PRO A 82 4.74 -7.63 -11.75
CA PRO A 82 4.76 -9.03 -12.09
C PRO A 82 3.57 -9.76 -11.47
N VAL A 83 3.04 -10.70 -12.19
CA VAL A 83 2.08 -11.69 -11.71
C VAL A 83 2.80 -13.04 -11.64
N ARG A 84 2.73 -13.68 -10.47
CA ARG A 84 3.49 -14.90 -10.18
C ARG A 84 2.58 -16.11 -10.04
N ASN A 85 3.06 -17.25 -10.53
CA ASN A 85 2.41 -18.54 -10.38
C ASN A 85 2.62 -19.14 -8.97
N LYS A 86 2.11 -20.34 -8.74
CA LYS A 86 2.23 -21.06 -7.46
C LYS A 86 3.69 -21.37 -7.07
N ASN A 87 4.60 -21.44 -8.03
CA ASN A 87 6.01 -21.69 -7.82
C ASN A 87 6.81 -20.40 -7.60
N ASN A 88 6.12 -19.24 -7.49
CA ASN A 88 6.75 -17.92 -7.37
C ASN A 88 7.51 -17.46 -8.63
N GLU A 89 7.27 -18.07 -9.79
CA GLU A 89 7.83 -17.67 -11.07
C GLU A 89 6.96 -16.61 -11.73
N ILE A 90 7.56 -15.64 -12.43
CA ILE A 90 6.82 -14.60 -13.16
C ILE A 90 6.15 -15.24 -14.38
N GLU A 91 4.82 -15.18 -14.43
CA GLU A 91 4.04 -15.64 -15.57
C GLU A 91 3.88 -14.54 -16.62
N TYR A 92 3.52 -13.33 -16.16
CA TYR A 92 3.34 -12.14 -17.00
C TYR A 92 3.40 -10.88 -16.16
N PHE A 93 3.27 -9.73 -16.83
CA PHE A 93 3.21 -8.42 -16.19
C PHE A 93 1.84 -7.78 -16.43
N ILE A 94 1.30 -7.13 -15.41
CA ILE A 94 0.14 -6.24 -15.52
C ILE A 94 0.60 -4.79 -15.56
N GLU A 95 -0.21 -3.94 -16.19
CA GLU A 95 0.05 -2.52 -16.37
C GLU A 95 -0.98 -1.66 -15.61
N PRO A 96 -0.62 -0.42 -15.21
CA PRO A 96 -1.58 0.51 -14.62
C PRO A 96 -2.65 0.90 -15.65
N ALA A 97 -3.79 1.42 -15.16
CA ALA A 97 -4.78 2.02 -16.04
C ALA A 97 -4.20 3.24 -16.77
N ASP A 98 -4.68 3.53 -17.99
CA ASP A 98 -4.18 4.64 -18.81
C ASP A 98 -4.38 6.01 -18.13
N SER A 99 -5.42 6.15 -17.28
CA SER A 99 -5.67 7.36 -16.48
C SER A 99 -4.72 7.52 -15.29
N SER A 100 -3.88 6.54 -14.99
CA SER A 100 -2.91 6.60 -13.90
C SER A 100 -1.63 7.34 -14.30
N GLU A 101 -1.73 8.53 -14.86
CA GLU A 101 -0.59 9.45 -15.08
C GLU A 101 0.04 9.96 -13.78
N LEU A 102 0.12 9.12 -12.79
CA LEU A 102 0.81 9.40 -11.56
C LEU A 102 2.31 9.27 -11.81
N LYS A 103 2.89 10.34 -12.34
CA LYS A 103 4.35 10.49 -12.35
C LYS A 103 4.79 10.57 -10.90
N PHE A 104 5.27 9.45 -10.37
CA PHE A 104 5.71 9.28 -8.98
C PHE A 104 6.54 10.47 -8.46
N ILE A 105 7.44 11.02 -9.28
CA ILE A 105 8.28 12.17 -8.93
C ILE A 105 7.44 13.41 -8.56
N ASN A 106 6.35 13.67 -9.28
CA ASN A 106 5.48 14.82 -9.01
C ASN A 106 4.67 14.61 -7.72
N ILE A 107 4.22 13.38 -7.48
CA ILE A 107 3.49 13.02 -6.25
C ILE A 107 4.38 13.21 -5.03
N VAL A 108 5.61 12.73 -5.08
CA VAL A 108 6.56 12.89 -3.96
C VAL A 108 6.78 14.36 -3.61
N LYS A 109 6.93 15.23 -4.63
CA LYS A 109 7.14 16.67 -4.40
C LYS A 109 5.92 17.37 -3.82
N GLU A 110 4.74 17.07 -4.31
CA GLU A 110 3.51 17.80 -3.99
C GLU A 110 2.73 17.27 -2.79
N THR A 111 2.95 16.01 -2.42
CA THR A 111 2.23 15.37 -1.31
C THR A 111 2.69 15.91 0.04
N SER A 112 1.75 16.37 0.87
CA SER A 112 2.00 16.55 2.29
C SER A 112 1.85 15.22 3.03
N ILE A 113 2.68 14.98 4.04
CA ILE A 113 2.64 13.78 4.86
C ILE A 113 1.86 14.08 6.13
N ASP A 114 0.83 13.26 6.38
CA ASP A 114 0.02 13.30 7.59
C ASP A 114 0.26 12.00 8.37
N CYS A 115 1.24 12.03 9.25
CA CYS A 115 1.75 10.83 9.89
C CYS A 115 0.84 10.35 11.01
N LYS A 116 0.22 9.18 10.83
CA LYS A 116 -0.66 8.56 11.84
C LYS A 116 0.07 8.35 13.17
N SER A 117 1.30 7.87 13.14
CA SER A 117 2.09 7.61 14.37
C SER A 117 2.36 8.86 15.20
N VAL A 118 2.39 10.05 14.57
CA VAL A 118 2.47 11.33 15.31
C VAL A 118 1.15 11.61 16.03
N HIS A 119 0.01 11.36 15.38
CA HIS A 119 -1.30 11.56 15.99
C HIS A 119 -1.57 10.58 17.14
N THR A 120 -1.21 9.30 16.95
CA THR A 120 -1.40 8.25 17.96
C THR A 120 -0.31 8.25 19.03
N LYS A 121 0.79 9.00 18.83
CA LYS A 121 1.98 9.03 19.72
C LYS A 121 2.59 7.62 19.90
N GLU A 122 2.62 6.85 18.82
CA GLU A 122 3.15 5.51 18.79
C GLU A 122 4.52 5.46 18.13
N VAL A 123 5.34 4.52 18.56
CA VAL A 123 6.60 4.12 17.92
C VAL A 123 6.64 2.61 17.79
N TYR A 124 7.47 2.13 16.89
CA TYR A 124 7.64 0.70 16.66
C TYR A 124 9.08 0.28 16.97
N ILE A 125 9.24 -0.84 17.67
CA ILE A 125 10.56 -1.44 17.95
C ILE A 125 10.58 -2.83 17.33
N ASP A 126 11.58 -3.11 16.51
CA ASP A 126 11.76 -4.41 15.89
C ASP A 126 12.49 -5.41 16.82
N ALA A 127 12.66 -6.65 16.32
CA ALA A 127 13.35 -7.71 17.06
C ALA A 127 14.85 -7.44 17.29
N HIS A 128 15.43 -6.50 16.59
CA HIS A 128 16.81 -6.03 16.76
C HIS A 128 16.94 -4.86 17.72
N MET A 129 15.83 -4.45 18.36
CA MET A 129 15.74 -3.29 19.21
C MET A 129 15.96 -1.96 18.48
N ASP A 130 15.75 -1.93 17.18
CA ASP A 130 15.79 -0.71 16.40
C ASP A 130 14.45 0.02 16.50
N LEU A 131 14.51 1.33 16.79
CA LEU A 131 13.35 2.19 16.99
C LEU A 131 12.94 2.87 15.67
N TYR A 132 11.73 2.64 15.24
CA TYR A 132 11.12 3.26 14.07
C TYR A 132 9.89 4.09 14.44
N PRO A 133 9.51 5.11 13.66
CA PRO A 133 8.28 5.87 13.94
C PRO A 133 7.02 5.05 13.67
N CYS A 134 7.12 4.02 12.82
CA CYS A 134 5.98 3.17 12.46
C CYS A 134 6.43 1.83 11.87
N PRO A 135 5.56 0.80 11.84
CA PRO A 135 5.87 -0.51 11.28
C PRO A 135 6.21 -0.48 9.79
N TYR A 136 5.71 0.49 9.03
CA TYR A 136 6.03 0.60 7.59
C TYR A 136 7.53 0.86 7.34
N HIS A 137 8.17 1.66 8.18
CA HIS A 137 9.61 1.87 8.11
C HIS A 137 10.39 0.67 8.61
N ALA A 138 9.92 -0.01 9.64
CA ALA A 138 10.55 -1.20 10.18
C ALA A 138 10.55 -2.37 9.20
N ASN A 139 9.55 -2.47 8.34
CA ASN A 139 9.42 -3.54 7.37
C ASN A 139 10.31 -3.38 6.12
N VAL A 140 10.90 -2.21 5.90
CA VAL A 140 11.74 -1.95 4.72
C VAL A 140 12.86 -3.00 4.52
N PRO A 141 13.58 -3.46 5.55
CA PRO A 141 14.62 -4.48 5.38
C PRO A 141 14.06 -5.86 5.04
N TYR A 142 12.84 -6.14 5.45
CA TYR A 142 12.17 -7.44 5.34
C TYR A 142 11.18 -7.49 4.18
N ASP A 143 10.73 -6.33 3.69
CA ASP A 143 10.00 -6.29 2.45
C ASP A 143 10.91 -6.88 1.38
N VAL A 144 10.49 -8.04 0.88
CA VAL A 144 11.02 -8.55 -0.38
C VAL A 144 10.66 -7.47 -1.41
N ILE A 145 11.57 -6.50 -1.54
CA ILE A 145 11.43 -5.42 -2.51
C ILE A 145 11.22 -6.13 -3.84
N PRO A 146 10.05 -6.00 -4.47
CA PRO A 146 9.74 -6.76 -5.66
C PRO A 146 10.85 -6.60 -6.70
N ASN A 147 11.25 -7.70 -7.35
CA ASN A 147 12.35 -7.69 -8.33
C ASN A 147 12.07 -6.80 -9.56
N ASP A 148 10.85 -6.30 -9.69
CA ASP A 148 10.35 -5.40 -10.72
C ASP A 148 10.57 -3.91 -10.45
N LEU A 149 11.03 -3.55 -9.26
CA LEU A 149 11.44 -2.17 -9.00
C LEU A 149 12.72 -1.86 -9.76
N THR A 150 12.79 -0.66 -10.33
CA THR A 150 14.03 -0.20 -10.92
C THR A 150 15.13 -0.20 -9.87
N HIS A 151 16.34 -0.50 -10.29
CA HIS A 151 17.51 -0.51 -9.38
C HIS A 151 17.65 0.79 -8.58
N GLU A 152 17.35 1.92 -9.21
CA GLU A 152 17.41 3.25 -8.59
C GLU A 152 16.44 3.42 -7.43
N VAL A 153 15.20 2.96 -7.58
CA VAL A 153 14.19 3.06 -6.52
C VAL A 153 14.51 2.14 -5.35
N ARG A 154 14.98 0.92 -5.62
CA ARG A 154 15.46 -0.01 -4.59
C ARG A 154 16.61 0.62 -3.81
N THR A 155 17.60 1.14 -4.52
CA THR A 155 18.76 1.80 -3.93
C THR A 155 18.34 2.98 -3.05
N ALA A 156 17.38 3.79 -3.51
CA ALA A 156 16.86 4.92 -2.74
C ALA A 156 16.16 4.49 -1.44
N ILE A 157 15.33 3.45 -1.50
CA ILE A 157 14.63 2.92 -0.32
C ILE A 157 15.65 2.35 0.68
N HIS A 158 16.58 1.52 0.21
CA HIS A 158 17.61 0.95 1.07
C HIS A 158 18.52 2.03 1.65
N LYS A 159 18.93 3.01 0.84
CA LYS A 159 19.74 4.12 1.30
C LYS A 159 19.06 4.87 2.45
N GLN A 160 17.80 5.22 2.32
CA GLN A 160 17.04 5.87 3.38
C GLN A 160 16.98 5.03 4.66
N HIS A 161 16.81 3.70 4.52
CA HIS A 161 16.79 2.80 5.67
C HIS A 161 18.15 2.72 6.37
N TYR A 162 19.25 2.53 5.62
CA TYR A 162 20.61 2.48 6.19
C TYR A 162 21.01 3.82 6.81
N GLU A 163 20.64 4.95 6.22
CA GLU A 163 20.86 6.27 6.82
C GLU A 163 20.19 6.40 8.19
N MET A 164 19.00 5.85 8.38
CA MET A 164 18.36 5.84 9.71
C MET A 164 19.21 5.07 10.73
N LYS A 165 19.72 3.91 10.34
CA LYS A 165 20.46 3.03 11.25
C LYS A 165 21.86 3.55 11.55
N ASP A 166 22.61 3.88 10.50
CA ASP A 166 24.03 4.22 10.61
C ASP A 166 24.28 5.67 11.05
N ARG A 167 23.45 6.61 10.56
CA ARG A 167 23.65 8.04 10.83
C ARG A 167 22.98 8.52 12.11
N PHE A 168 21.85 7.95 12.45
CA PHE A 168 21.04 8.46 13.56
C PHE A 168 21.00 7.54 14.78
N GLY A 169 21.55 6.33 14.68
CA GLY A 169 21.66 5.41 15.81
C GLY A 169 20.32 5.14 16.47
N ILE A 170 19.44 4.43 15.76
CA ILE A 170 18.08 4.14 16.24
C ILE A 170 17.99 2.91 17.15
N THR A 171 19.11 2.22 17.40
CA THR A 171 19.12 1.00 18.22
C THR A 171 19.03 1.33 19.68
N CYS A 172 18.05 0.75 20.38
CA CYS A 172 17.93 0.83 21.83
C CYS A 172 18.97 -0.07 22.50
N THR A 173 19.66 0.46 23.52
CA THR A 173 20.62 -0.28 24.32
C THR A 173 20.33 -0.08 25.81
N LYS A 174 21.13 -0.70 26.69
CA LYS A 174 21.02 -0.44 28.13
C LYS A 174 21.38 1.00 28.49
N GLU A 175 22.29 1.60 27.70
CA GLU A 175 22.81 2.97 27.90
C GLU A 175 21.95 4.02 27.17
N ARG A 176 21.12 3.60 26.21
CA ARG A 176 20.32 4.50 25.38
C ARG A 176 18.88 4.04 25.31
N SER A 177 18.03 4.67 26.09
CA SER A 177 16.60 4.33 26.16
C SER A 177 15.82 4.84 24.93
N ILE A 178 14.60 4.31 24.76
CA ILE A 178 13.62 4.82 23.78
C ILE A 178 13.44 6.33 23.90
N LYS A 179 13.33 6.83 25.14
CA LYS A 179 13.14 8.24 25.42
C LYS A 179 14.34 9.08 24.97
N ASP A 180 15.55 8.58 25.15
CA ASP A 180 16.78 9.26 24.73
C ASP A 180 16.86 9.35 23.21
N ILE A 181 16.47 8.28 22.49
CA ILE A 181 16.45 8.26 21.03
C ILE A 181 15.40 9.25 20.50
N ILE A 182 14.14 9.16 20.96
CA ILE A 182 13.05 10.02 20.49
C ILE A 182 13.35 11.50 20.69
N ASN A 183 13.99 11.86 21.82
CA ASN A 183 14.31 13.24 22.14
C ASN A 183 15.65 13.70 21.56
N SER A 184 16.41 12.84 20.89
CA SER A 184 17.67 13.23 20.27
C SER A 184 17.45 14.20 19.10
N VAL A 185 18.34 15.15 18.93
CA VAL A 185 18.31 16.12 17.82
C VAL A 185 18.37 15.38 16.48
N GLU A 186 19.17 14.35 16.40
CA GLU A 186 19.37 13.52 15.21
C GLU A 186 18.06 12.87 14.78
N TYR A 187 17.33 12.24 15.70
CA TYR A 187 16.06 11.58 15.42
C TYR A 187 14.98 12.58 14.99
N GLN A 188 14.87 13.71 15.67
CA GLN A 188 13.91 14.76 15.33
C GLN A 188 14.23 15.40 13.97
N THR A 189 15.49 15.63 13.66
CA THR A 189 15.93 16.18 12.38
C THR A 189 15.63 15.24 11.24
N LEU A 190 15.93 13.94 11.39
CA LEU A 190 15.64 12.90 10.40
C LEU A 190 14.16 12.90 10.00
N TRP A 191 13.27 12.87 10.99
CA TRP A 191 11.83 12.79 10.72
C TRP A 191 11.31 14.07 10.09
N ASN A 192 11.80 15.23 10.52
CA ASN A 192 11.45 16.49 9.88
C ASN A 192 11.86 16.50 8.40
N GLU A 193 13.07 16.07 8.07
CA GLU A 193 13.54 15.94 6.68
C GLU A 193 12.67 14.97 5.87
N TYR A 194 12.33 13.81 6.43
CA TYR A 194 11.53 12.78 5.75
C TYR A 194 10.08 13.21 5.50
N TRP A 195 9.58 14.20 6.20
CA TRP A 195 8.24 14.72 5.96
C TRP A 195 8.22 15.99 5.11
N THR A 196 9.33 16.68 4.96
CA THR A 196 9.40 18.00 4.28
C THR A 196 10.28 18.00 3.04
N THR A 197 11.58 18.00 3.22
CA THR A 197 12.56 18.27 2.15
C THR A 197 13.02 17.01 1.43
N ASN A 198 13.35 15.95 2.16
CA ASN A 198 13.78 14.66 1.63
C ASN A 198 12.72 13.59 1.91
N LYS A 199 11.52 13.81 1.38
CA LYS A 199 10.36 12.98 1.73
C LYS A 199 10.62 11.50 1.54
N SER A 200 10.43 10.74 2.61
CA SER A 200 10.54 9.29 2.57
C SER A 200 9.49 8.70 1.62
N ILE A 201 9.92 7.84 0.71
CA ILE A 201 9.06 7.08 -0.19
C ILE A 201 8.02 6.26 0.60
N VAL A 202 8.42 5.69 1.73
CA VAL A 202 7.53 4.95 2.64
C VAL A 202 6.44 5.86 3.19
N CYS A 203 6.80 7.07 3.67
CA CYS A 203 5.83 8.04 4.20
C CYS A 203 4.88 8.55 3.11
N VAL A 204 5.40 8.88 1.93
CA VAL A 204 4.56 9.32 0.79
C VAL A 204 3.54 8.25 0.43
N ARG A 205 3.97 7.00 0.36
CA ARG A 205 3.10 5.85 0.03
C ARG A 205 2.03 5.59 1.09
N SER A 206 2.40 5.68 2.37
CA SER A 206 1.54 5.23 3.47
C SER A 206 0.73 6.34 4.12
N CYS A 207 1.23 7.58 4.09
CA CYS A 207 0.64 8.72 4.80
C CYS A 207 0.52 9.99 3.96
N GLY A 208 0.72 9.91 2.64
CA GLY A 208 0.62 11.06 1.74
C GLY A 208 -0.83 11.45 1.44
N LYS A 209 -1.21 12.72 1.65
CA LYS A 209 -2.59 13.20 1.49
C LYS A 209 -3.12 13.24 0.05
N LYS A 210 -2.25 13.36 -0.94
CA LYS A 210 -2.65 13.42 -2.37
C LYS A 210 -2.67 12.06 -3.07
N VAL A 211 -2.45 10.98 -2.33
CA VAL A 211 -2.28 9.65 -2.89
C VAL A 211 -3.48 8.78 -2.54
N ASP A 212 -4.44 8.68 -3.48
CA ASP A 212 -5.58 7.77 -3.36
C ASP A 212 -5.21 6.37 -3.87
N PHE A 213 -4.33 5.71 -3.13
CA PHE A 213 -3.98 4.32 -3.42
C PHE A 213 -4.83 3.34 -2.61
N ALA A 214 -5.03 2.15 -3.17
CA ALA A 214 -5.54 1.02 -2.41
C ALA A 214 -4.53 0.69 -1.30
N GLN A 215 -4.71 1.32 -0.17
CA GLN A 215 -3.80 1.19 0.95
C GLN A 215 -4.18 0.04 1.86
N THR A 216 -3.20 -0.32 2.67
CA THR A 216 -3.18 -1.30 3.72
C THR A 216 -4.40 -1.26 4.66
N HIS A 217 -4.57 -2.31 5.43
CA HIS A 217 -5.65 -2.58 6.39
C HIS A 217 -6.14 -1.37 7.21
N ASP A 218 -5.27 -0.43 7.53
CA ASP A 218 -5.59 0.70 8.42
C ASP A 218 -6.50 1.76 7.78
N GLN A 219 -6.48 1.93 6.45
CA GLN A 219 -7.43 2.83 5.78
C GLN A 219 -8.83 2.25 5.68
N GLN A 220 -8.96 0.92 5.75
CA GLN A 220 -10.26 0.27 5.74
C GLN A 220 -11.03 0.49 7.05
N LEU A 221 -10.32 0.78 8.14
CA LEU A 221 -10.93 1.01 9.46
C LEU A 221 -11.31 2.48 9.70
N SER A 222 -10.71 3.43 8.98
CA SER A 222 -10.94 4.88 9.18
C SER A 222 -12.07 5.48 8.33
N GLU A 223 -12.63 4.73 7.38
CA GLU A 223 -13.76 5.19 6.53
C GLU A 223 -15.14 4.73 7.05
N SER A 224 -15.21 4.26 8.28
CA SER A 224 -16.48 3.81 8.92
C SER A 224 -17.06 4.84 9.90
N GLU A 225 -16.84 6.13 9.65
CA GLU A 225 -17.60 7.24 10.28
C GLU A 225 -18.46 7.96 9.27
#